data_1947e57bc343f80295276edd42df8a28
#
_entry.id   1947e57bc343f80295276edd42df8a28
#
_cell.length_a   1.000
_cell.length_b   1.000
_cell.length_c   1.000
_cell.angle_alpha   90.00
_cell.angle_beta   90.00
_cell.angle_gamma   90.00
#
_symmetry.space_group_name_H-M   'P 1'
#
loop_
_entity.id
_entity.type
_entity.pdbx_description
1 polymer ?
#
loop_
_entity_poly.entity_id
_entity_poly.type
_entity_poly.pdbx_seq_one_letter_code
_entity_poly.pdbx_strand_id
1 'polypeptide(L)'
;MELPFPTIAVSEGAANLLVPDVPRRKGPGTAGPWPFYNPTMAVNRDLSAIALANWPHPLGSLLDGLAATGAWGIRMALEVGAKHVAFNDRSRDATRLIRENLRRNRLAADVHTGELSSYLVERRHDFVDVDPFGPPTPFLRAAFRAAKERSGIGITATDTAVLCGTYPKACEKRYGARPLRSAQGAEIGLRILLGYCHGLAAARGRQIRPILSFSAEHFLRVHVLVESGSASDSIDHVVRVDAGRFIDASGADRGAIGPLWLGPLGDPAVVRHLQPSAWSSVASARLLSLLKSECEMPPFFATTDELAAAERHSPPRLDRFIEGLREIGYRATRTHFHPRGVKTDAPSQDIARVFRELSPTGSTGDSRPAS
;
A
#
# COMPACT_ATOMS: atom_id res chain seq x y z
N MET A 1 -12.77 1.49 -34.05
CA MET A 1 -12.77 2.97 -33.81
C MET A 1 -11.33 3.39 -33.70
N GLU A 2 -10.88 4.34 -34.53
CA GLU A 2 -9.50 4.80 -34.52
C GLU A 2 -9.25 5.66 -33.25
N LEU A 3 -8.17 5.36 -32.55
CA LEU A 3 -7.76 6.11 -31.35
C LEU A 3 -6.91 7.31 -31.79
N PRO A 4 -7.04 8.48 -31.13
CA PRO A 4 -6.36 9.72 -31.55
C PRO A 4 -4.86 9.74 -31.15
N PHE A 5 -4.30 8.60 -30.75
CA PHE A 5 -2.90 8.45 -30.33
C PHE A 5 -2.36 7.07 -30.73
N PRO A 6 -1.04 6.93 -30.91
CA PRO A 6 -0.41 5.65 -31.19
C PRO A 6 -0.56 4.69 -30.02
N THR A 7 -0.75 3.40 -30.31
CA THR A 7 -0.92 2.36 -29.31
C THR A 7 -0.06 1.14 -29.61
N ILE A 8 0.34 0.45 -28.55
CA ILE A 8 0.97 -0.87 -28.60
C ILE A 8 0.11 -1.89 -27.84
N ALA A 9 0.20 -3.15 -28.29
CA ALA A 9 -0.42 -4.25 -27.57
C ALA A 9 0.51 -4.77 -26.48
N VAL A 10 -0.04 -4.98 -25.28
CA VAL A 10 0.65 -5.58 -24.13
C VAL A 10 -0.22 -6.68 -23.52
N SER A 11 0.41 -7.73 -23.00
CA SER A 11 -0.27 -8.72 -22.15
C SER A 11 0.13 -8.48 -20.70
N GLU A 12 -0.86 -8.41 -19.82
CA GLU A 12 -0.64 -8.28 -18.39
C GLU A 12 -1.65 -9.14 -17.62
N GLY A 13 -1.17 -10.08 -16.82
CA GLY A 13 -2.03 -11.09 -16.24
C GLY A 13 -2.81 -11.85 -17.31
N ALA A 14 -4.11 -12.01 -17.13
CA ALA A 14 -5.01 -12.58 -18.12
C ALA A 14 -5.43 -11.60 -19.23
N ALA A 15 -5.09 -10.33 -19.13
CA ALA A 15 -5.60 -9.28 -20.02
C ALA A 15 -4.68 -9.01 -21.23
N ASN A 16 -5.31 -8.79 -22.39
CA ASN A 16 -4.68 -8.30 -23.60
C ASN A 16 -5.09 -6.85 -23.85
N LEU A 17 -4.18 -5.92 -23.64
CA LEU A 17 -4.47 -4.49 -23.61
C LEU A 17 -3.82 -3.76 -24.78
N LEU A 18 -4.52 -2.77 -25.33
CA LEU A 18 -3.88 -1.66 -26.01
C LEU A 18 -3.52 -0.60 -24.98
N VAL A 19 -2.33 -0.08 -25.06
CA VAL A 19 -1.87 1.03 -24.23
C VAL A 19 -1.21 2.10 -25.11
N PRO A 20 -1.20 3.37 -24.73
CA PRO A 20 -0.50 4.40 -25.49
C PRO A 20 0.98 4.06 -25.67
N ASP A 21 1.47 4.21 -26.91
CA ASP A 21 2.89 4.07 -27.21
C ASP A 21 3.62 5.36 -26.91
N VAL A 22 4.07 5.46 -25.66
CA VAL A 22 4.79 6.63 -25.15
C VAL A 22 6.18 6.23 -24.64
N PRO A 23 7.19 7.09 -24.82
CA PRO A 23 8.50 6.86 -24.26
C PRO A 23 8.43 6.62 -22.76
N ARG A 24 8.99 5.51 -22.28
CA ARG A 24 9.04 5.18 -20.85
C ARG A 24 9.95 6.16 -20.13
N ARG A 25 9.41 6.91 -19.17
CA ARG A 25 10.18 7.71 -18.24
C ARG A 25 10.41 6.90 -16.96
N LYS A 26 11.64 6.92 -16.43
CA LYS A 26 11.94 6.35 -15.10
C LYS A 26 11.31 7.26 -14.02
N GLY A 27 10.74 6.65 -12.99
CA GLY A 27 10.18 7.36 -11.83
C GLY A 27 8.65 7.34 -11.76
N PRO A 28 8.07 8.09 -10.81
CA PRO A 28 6.63 8.19 -10.66
C PRO A 28 5.99 8.72 -11.95
N GLY A 29 4.89 8.10 -12.35
CA GLY A 29 4.14 8.51 -13.53
C GLY A 29 3.59 9.93 -13.37
N THR A 30 3.68 10.71 -14.42
CA THR A 30 3.05 12.03 -14.50
C THR A 30 1.87 11.99 -15.46
N ALA A 31 0.82 12.76 -15.16
CA ALA A 31 -0.30 12.91 -16.08
C ALA A 31 0.21 13.44 -17.43
N GLY A 32 -0.12 12.74 -18.49
CA GLY A 32 0.17 13.12 -19.87
C GLY A 32 -1.12 13.42 -20.63
N PRO A 33 -1.05 13.74 -21.94
CA PRO A 33 -2.23 14.01 -22.74
C PRO A 33 -3.07 12.77 -23.03
N TRP A 34 -2.48 11.56 -22.87
CA TRP A 34 -3.13 10.29 -23.21
C TRP A 34 -3.37 9.42 -21.98
N PRO A 35 -4.26 8.40 -22.09
CA PRO A 35 -4.54 7.47 -20.99
C PRO A 35 -3.27 6.81 -20.47
N PHE A 36 -3.10 6.82 -19.15
CA PHE A 36 -1.86 6.37 -18.53
C PHE A 36 -1.83 4.85 -18.37
N TYR A 37 -0.68 4.27 -18.69
CA TYR A 37 -0.36 2.89 -18.35
C TYR A 37 1.06 2.80 -17.79
N ASN A 38 1.21 2.19 -16.62
CA ASN A 38 2.51 1.93 -16.01
C ASN A 38 2.67 0.43 -15.72
N PRO A 39 3.60 -0.26 -16.39
CA PRO A 39 3.84 -1.68 -16.15
C PRO A 39 4.37 -1.97 -14.74
N THR A 40 5.02 -1.01 -14.05
CA THR A 40 5.47 -1.21 -12.65
C THR A 40 4.28 -1.32 -11.68
N MET A 41 3.11 -0.79 -12.06
CA MET A 41 1.86 -0.96 -11.31
C MET A 41 1.24 -2.37 -11.47
N ALA A 42 1.85 -3.28 -12.22
CA ALA A 42 1.39 -4.67 -12.30
C ALA A 42 1.34 -5.33 -10.92
N VAL A 43 2.31 -5.04 -10.04
CA VAL A 43 2.31 -5.52 -8.64
C VAL A 43 1.05 -5.06 -7.87
N ASN A 44 0.61 -3.81 -8.06
CA ASN A 44 -0.64 -3.32 -7.49
C ASN A 44 -1.84 -4.15 -7.98
N ARG A 45 -1.92 -4.37 -9.29
CA ARG A 45 -3.04 -5.11 -9.92
C ARG A 45 -3.01 -6.60 -9.56
N ASP A 46 -1.83 -7.23 -9.46
CA ASP A 46 -1.66 -8.61 -9.00
C ASP A 46 -2.19 -8.78 -7.58
N LEU A 47 -1.71 -7.96 -6.64
CA LEU A 47 -2.12 -8.04 -5.23
C LEU A 47 -3.59 -7.62 -5.03
N SER A 48 -4.11 -6.69 -5.85
CA SER A 48 -5.54 -6.38 -5.86
C SER A 48 -6.36 -7.59 -6.30
N ALA A 49 -5.98 -8.29 -7.37
CA ALA A 49 -6.68 -9.48 -7.83
C ALA A 49 -6.68 -10.59 -6.75
N ILE A 50 -5.52 -10.82 -6.12
CA ILE A 50 -5.40 -11.78 -5.02
C ILE A 50 -6.30 -11.38 -3.83
N ALA A 51 -6.30 -10.12 -3.43
CA ALA A 51 -7.11 -9.64 -2.31
C ALA A 51 -8.61 -9.75 -2.62
N LEU A 52 -9.04 -9.38 -3.83
CA LEU A 52 -10.44 -9.42 -4.22
C LEU A 52 -10.96 -10.85 -4.41
N ALA A 53 -10.15 -11.77 -4.92
CA ALA A 53 -10.49 -13.19 -5.02
C ALA A 53 -10.71 -13.85 -3.65
N ASN A 54 -10.13 -13.27 -2.58
CA ASN A 54 -10.25 -13.74 -1.19
C ASN A 54 -11.00 -12.73 -0.31
N TRP A 55 -11.84 -11.88 -0.92
CA TRP A 55 -12.58 -10.86 -0.17
C TRP A 55 -13.56 -11.50 0.80
N PRO A 56 -13.70 -10.99 2.05
CA PRO A 56 -14.52 -11.63 3.08
C PRO A 56 -16.01 -11.70 2.78
N HIS A 57 -16.49 -10.92 1.81
CA HIS A 57 -17.88 -10.83 1.41
C HIS A 57 -18.03 -10.93 -0.11
N PRO A 58 -19.17 -11.41 -0.62
CA PRO A 58 -19.41 -11.46 -2.07
C PRO A 58 -19.28 -10.08 -2.72
N LEU A 59 -18.55 -10.01 -3.83
CA LEU A 59 -18.37 -8.83 -4.66
C LEU A 59 -19.19 -9.00 -5.95
N GLY A 60 -20.43 -8.52 -5.95
CA GLY A 60 -21.31 -8.57 -7.12
C GLY A 60 -20.99 -7.50 -8.16
N SER A 61 -20.53 -6.32 -7.70
CA SER A 61 -20.24 -5.18 -8.56
C SER A 61 -18.95 -4.46 -8.15
N LEU A 62 -18.07 -4.24 -9.11
CA LEU A 62 -16.82 -3.50 -8.95
C LEU A 62 -16.85 -2.21 -9.77
N LEU A 63 -16.18 -1.17 -9.29
CA LEU A 63 -15.92 0.06 -10.04
C LEU A 63 -14.42 0.31 -10.14
N ASP A 64 -13.91 0.39 -11.36
CA ASP A 64 -12.61 1.00 -11.66
C ASP A 64 -12.85 2.51 -11.81
N GLY A 65 -12.58 3.27 -10.75
CA GLY A 65 -13.08 4.64 -10.60
C GLY A 65 -12.29 5.68 -11.39
N LEU A 66 -11.02 5.43 -11.69
CA LEU A 66 -10.10 6.31 -12.43
C LEU A 66 -9.33 5.46 -13.44
N ALA A 67 -10.08 4.86 -14.35
CA ALA A 67 -9.71 3.63 -15.05
C ALA A 67 -8.61 3.76 -16.09
N ALA A 68 -8.32 4.96 -16.62
CA ALA A 68 -7.28 5.22 -17.62
C ALA A 68 -7.36 4.25 -18.83
N THR A 69 -6.56 3.15 -18.81
CA THR A 69 -6.59 2.11 -19.85
C THR A 69 -7.59 0.99 -19.58
N GLY A 70 -8.18 0.95 -18.40
CA GLY A 70 -9.04 -0.14 -17.91
C GLY A 70 -8.30 -1.38 -17.45
N ALA A 71 -6.98 -1.32 -17.32
CA ALA A 71 -6.16 -2.49 -17.01
C ALA A 71 -6.57 -3.16 -15.70
N TRP A 72 -6.85 -2.37 -14.64
CA TRP A 72 -7.26 -2.92 -13.35
C TRP A 72 -8.63 -3.63 -13.48
N GLY A 73 -9.65 -2.94 -13.96
CA GLY A 73 -11.01 -3.49 -14.04
C GLY A 73 -11.12 -4.70 -14.96
N ILE A 74 -10.40 -4.71 -16.12
CA ILE A 74 -10.36 -5.84 -17.05
C ILE A 74 -9.72 -7.06 -16.37
N ARG A 75 -8.63 -6.88 -15.64
CA ARG A 75 -8.00 -7.97 -14.89
C ARG A 75 -8.92 -8.51 -13.80
N MET A 76 -9.63 -7.64 -13.07
CA MET A 76 -10.62 -8.09 -12.07
C MET A 76 -11.73 -8.92 -12.71
N ALA A 77 -12.21 -8.54 -13.89
CA ALA A 77 -13.20 -9.33 -14.61
C ALA A 77 -12.67 -10.72 -15.02
N LEU A 78 -11.43 -10.80 -15.50
CA LEU A 78 -10.84 -12.04 -16.03
C LEU A 78 -10.28 -12.96 -14.93
N GLU A 79 -9.63 -12.39 -13.92
CA GLU A 79 -8.84 -13.13 -12.93
C GLU A 79 -9.62 -13.43 -11.64
N VAL A 80 -10.53 -12.53 -11.25
CA VAL A 80 -11.37 -12.69 -10.06
C VAL A 80 -12.75 -13.25 -10.41
N GLY A 81 -13.15 -13.16 -11.68
CA GLY A 81 -14.48 -13.57 -12.13
C GLY A 81 -15.59 -12.62 -11.69
N ALA A 82 -15.26 -11.34 -11.52
CA ALA A 82 -16.24 -10.33 -11.15
C ALA A 82 -17.30 -10.16 -12.26
N LYS A 83 -18.57 -10.39 -11.91
CA LYS A 83 -19.67 -10.43 -12.88
C LYS A 83 -20.01 -9.05 -13.46
N HIS A 84 -19.93 -8.02 -12.64
CA HIS A 84 -20.26 -6.65 -13.03
C HIS A 84 -19.09 -5.74 -12.69
N VAL A 85 -18.33 -5.34 -13.70
CA VAL A 85 -17.27 -4.35 -13.56
C VAL A 85 -17.69 -3.11 -14.34
N ALA A 86 -17.77 -1.97 -13.66
CA ALA A 86 -18.00 -0.67 -14.28
C ALA A 86 -16.69 0.11 -14.33
N PHE A 87 -16.55 0.97 -15.33
CA PHE A 87 -15.39 1.81 -15.53
C PHE A 87 -15.80 3.27 -15.55
N ASN A 88 -15.06 4.12 -14.87
CA ASN A 88 -15.23 5.55 -14.93
C ASN A 88 -13.90 6.25 -15.19
N ASP A 89 -13.88 7.19 -16.10
CA ASP A 89 -12.77 8.12 -16.28
C ASP A 89 -13.30 9.45 -16.83
N ARG A 90 -12.68 10.57 -16.44
CA ARG A 90 -13.07 11.89 -16.94
C ARG A 90 -12.63 12.12 -18.39
N SER A 91 -11.62 11.39 -18.86
CA SER A 91 -11.08 11.51 -20.22
C SER A 91 -11.91 10.70 -21.22
N ARG A 92 -12.37 11.37 -22.27
CA ARG A 92 -13.04 10.69 -23.39
C ARG A 92 -12.12 9.70 -24.10
N ASP A 93 -10.83 10.02 -24.18
CA ASP A 93 -9.86 9.14 -24.82
C ASP A 93 -9.59 7.89 -23.97
N ALA A 94 -9.58 8.02 -22.64
CA ALA A 94 -9.53 6.88 -21.74
C ALA A 94 -10.76 5.99 -21.93
N THR A 95 -11.97 6.53 -21.94
CA THR A 95 -13.18 5.71 -22.08
C THR A 95 -13.34 5.10 -23.48
N ARG A 96 -12.77 5.71 -24.53
CA ARG A 96 -12.66 5.08 -25.86
C ARG A 96 -11.70 3.89 -25.83
N LEU A 97 -10.52 4.07 -25.23
CA LEU A 97 -9.51 3.01 -25.09
C LEU A 97 -10.02 1.85 -24.23
N ILE A 98 -10.72 2.14 -23.13
CA ILE A 98 -11.36 1.12 -22.29
C ILE A 98 -12.33 0.26 -23.11
N ARG A 99 -13.23 0.87 -23.91
CA ARG A 99 -14.17 0.13 -24.76
C ARG A 99 -13.45 -0.77 -25.78
N GLU A 100 -12.36 -0.29 -26.35
CA GLU A 100 -11.54 -1.11 -27.26
C GLU A 100 -10.86 -2.27 -26.52
N ASN A 101 -10.33 -2.03 -25.31
CA ASN A 101 -9.73 -3.06 -24.47
C ASN A 101 -10.76 -4.10 -24.00
N LEU A 102 -11.97 -3.69 -23.67
CA LEU A 102 -13.08 -4.59 -23.35
C LEU A 102 -13.41 -5.50 -24.55
N ARG A 103 -13.54 -4.92 -25.75
CA ARG A 103 -13.79 -5.69 -26.98
C ARG A 103 -12.70 -6.73 -27.27
N ARG A 104 -11.43 -6.36 -27.08
CA ARG A 104 -10.27 -7.26 -27.25
C ARG A 104 -10.29 -8.46 -26.31
N ASN A 105 -10.78 -8.25 -25.10
CA ASN A 105 -10.91 -9.28 -24.06
C ASN A 105 -12.30 -9.95 -24.05
N ARG A 106 -13.17 -9.65 -25.03
CA ARG A 106 -14.53 -10.20 -25.15
C ARG A 106 -15.38 -9.98 -23.89
N LEU A 107 -15.18 -8.82 -23.27
CA LEU A 107 -15.92 -8.40 -22.08
C LEU A 107 -16.97 -7.34 -22.44
N ALA A 108 -18.11 -7.40 -21.75
CA ALA A 108 -19.13 -6.38 -21.76
C ALA A 108 -19.17 -5.69 -20.39
N ALA A 109 -19.12 -4.36 -20.37
CA ALA A 109 -19.13 -3.58 -19.14
C ALA A 109 -19.63 -2.16 -19.39
N ASP A 110 -20.13 -1.51 -18.34
CA ASP A 110 -20.50 -0.11 -18.36
C ASP A 110 -19.25 0.78 -18.33
N VAL A 111 -19.19 1.73 -19.27
CA VAL A 111 -18.09 2.70 -19.34
C VAL A 111 -18.65 4.10 -19.30
N HIS A 112 -18.43 4.80 -18.21
CA HIS A 112 -18.89 6.17 -17.97
C HIS A 112 -17.76 7.18 -18.21
N THR A 113 -18.11 8.33 -18.78
CA THR A 113 -17.19 9.45 -18.96
C THR A 113 -17.63 10.59 -18.05
N GLY A 114 -16.88 10.85 -16.99
CA GLY A 114 -17.20 11.90 -16.02
C GLY A 114 -16.35 11.90 -14.77
N GLU A 115 -16.61 12.87 -13.91
CA GLU A 115 -15.93 12.97 -12.62
C GLU A 115 -16.41 11.86 -11.66
N LEU A 116 -15.45 11.17 -11.04
CA LEU A 116 -15.74 10.06 -10.12
C LEU A 116 -16.68 10.46 -8.97
N SER A 117 -16.46 11.65 -8.40
CA SER A 117 -17.29 12.13 -7.30
C SER A 117 -18.77 12.31 -7.70
N SER A 118 -19.03 12.77 -8.92
CA SER A 118 -20.39 12.90 -9.46
C SER A 118 -21.02 11.54 -9.76
N TYR A 119 -20.25 10.64 -10.35
CA TYR A 119 -20.69 9.26 -10.61
C TYR A 119 -21.14 8.55 -9.33
N LEU A 120 -20.39 8.69 -8.23
CA LEU A 120 -20.68 8.07 -6.94
C LEU A 120 -21.82 8.70 -6.14
N VAL A 121 -22.40 9.81 -6.60
CA VAL A 121 -23.64 10.38 -6.00
C VAL A 121 -24.81 9.45 -6.22
N GLU A 122 -24.94 8.90 -7.42
CA GLU A 122 -26.09 8.13 -7.87
C GLU A 122 -25.87 6.62 -7.87
N ARG A 123 -24.62 6.18 -7.88
CA ARG A 123 -24.25 4.77 -8.07
C ARG A 123 -23.43 4.23 -6.92
N ARG A 124 -23.71 2.99 -6.57
CA ARG A 124 -23.03 2.28 -5.47
C ARG A 124 -22.56 0.91 -5.95
N HIS A 125 -21.34 0.56 -5.55
CA HIS A 125 -20.70 -0.71 -5.87
C HIS A 125 -20.32 -1.47 -4.60
N ASP A 126 -20.07 -2.78 -4.73
CA ASP A 126 -19.57 -3.58 -3.61
C ASP A 126 -18.09 -3.37 -3.40
N PHE A 127 -17.38 -2.92 -4.45
CA PHE A 127 -15.99 -2.48 -4.34
C PHE A 127 -15.75 -1.28 -5.28
N VAL A 128 -15.03 -0.28 -4.78
CA VAL A 128 -14.62 0.91 -5.55
C VAL A 128 -13.10 1.03 -5.52
N ASP A 129 -12.47 1.03 -6.69
CA ASP A 129 -11.06 1.34 -6.83
C ASP A 129 -10.82 2.83 -7.08
N VAL A 130 -9.89 3.40 -6.31
CA VAL A 130 -9.49 4.83 -6.38
C VAL A 130 -7.99 4.90 -6.55
N ASP A 131 -7.52 4.95 -7.79
CA ASP A 131 -6.09 4.98 -8.16
C ASP A 131 -5.75 6.26 -8.95
N PRO A 132 -5.66 7.43 -8.29
CA PRO A 132 -5.33 8.69 -8.93
C PRO A 132 -3.83 8.89 -9.11
N PHE A 133 -3.48 9.87 -9.96
CA PHE A 133 -2.19 10.54 -9.84
C PHE A 133 -2.15 11.41 -8.58
N GLY A 134 -1.10 11.26 -7.76
CA GLY A 134 -0.92 12.05 -6.55
C GLY A 134 -1.81 11.59 -5.37
N PRO A 135 -2.39 12.54 -4.63
CA PRO A 135 -3.16 12.23 -3.43
C PRO A 135 -4.55 11.70 -3.77
N PRO A 136 -5.04 10.65 -3.09
CA PRO A 136 -6.41 10.15 -3.26
C PRO A 136 -7.47 11.01 -2.55
N THR A 137 -7.07 11.91 -1.66
CA THR A 137 -7.96 12.69 -0.79
C THR A 137 -9.11 13.41 -1.49
N PRO A 138 -8.98 13.94 -2.73
CA PRO A 138 -10.11 14.57 -3.43
C PRO A 138 -11.28 13.62 -3.72
N PHE A 139 -11.01 12.33 -3.85
CA PHE A 139 -12.01 11.32 -4.24
C PHE A 139 -12.58 10.55 -3.05
N LEU A 140 -11.80 10.42 -1.96
CA LEU A 140 -12.14 9.52 -0.85
C LEU A 140 -13.43 9.92 -0.13
N ARG A 141 -13.71 11.22 0.03
CA ARG A 141 -14.97 11.66 0.66
C ARG A 141 -16.19 11.15 -0.09
N ALA A 142 -16.18 11.15 -1.42
CA ALA A 142 -17.24 10.61 -2.24
C ALA A 142 -17.29 9.08 -2.18
N ALA A 143 -16.14 8.39 -2.22
CA ALA A 143 -16.06 6.94 -2.14
C ALA A 143 -16.61 6.41 -0.80
N PHE A 144 -16.21 7.00 0.34
CA PHE A 144 -16.74 6.61 1.65
C PHE A 144 -18.22 6.97 1.84
N ARG A 145 -18.71 8.03 1.19
CA ARG A 145 -20.14 8.35 1.18
C ARG A 145 -20.95 7.32 0.40
N ALA A 146 -20.44 6.85 -0.73
CA ALA A 146 -21.08 5.85 -1.57
C ALA A 146 -20.94 4.42 -1.06
N ALA A 147 -20.01 4.17 -0.12
CA ALA A 147 -19.78 2.85 0.44
C ALA A 147 -21.05 2.26 1.07
N LYS A 148 -21.37 1.02 0.71
CA LYS A 148 -22.43 0.23 1.35
C LYS A 148 -21.88 -0.45 2.60
N GLU A 149 -22.78 -1.05 3.37
CA GLU A 149 -22.39 -1.98 4.41
C GLU A 149 -21.62 -3.16 3.80
N ARG A 150 -20.47 -3.50 4.37
CA ARG A 150 -19.58 -4.57 3.93
C ARG A 150 -19.04 -4.40 2.51
N SER A 151 -18.94 -3.15 2.03
CA SER A 151 -18.29 -2.86 0.74
C SER A 151 -16.80 -2.60 0.92
N GLY A 152 -16.04 -2.80 -0.16
CA GLY A 152 -14.61 -2.54 -0.21
C GLY A 152 -14.25 -1.22 -0.88
N ILE A 153 -13.14 -0.63 -0.46
CA ILE A 153 -12.49 0.47 -1.17
C ILE A 153 -11.01 0.14 -1.32
N GLY A 154 -10.54 0.10 -2.58
CA GLY A 154 -9.12 0.07 -2.92
C GLY A 154 -8.61 1.50 -3.12
N ILE A 155 -7.49 1.84 -2.52
CA ILE A 155 -6.97 3.21 -2.55
C ILE A 155 -5.47 3.18 -2.83
N THR A 156 -5.03 3.91 -3.84
CA THR A 156 -3.62 4.15 -4.11
C THR A 156 -3.28 5.61 -3.82
N ALA A 157 -2.17 5.83 -3.13
CA ALA A 157 -1.56 7.14 -2.96
C ALA A 157 -0.17 7.14 -3.61
N THR A 158 0.05 8.03 -4.57
CA THR A 158 1.35 8.21 -5.24
C THR A 158 2.06 9.49 -4.81
N ASP A 159 1.47 10.27 -3.89
CA ASP A 159 2.13 11.42 -3.24
C ASP A 159 3.00 10.98 -2.03
N THR A 160 3.79 9.93 -2.24
CA THR A 160 4.64 9.32 -1.21
C THR A 160 5.63 10.29 -0.57
N ALA A 161 6.15 11.27 -1.31
CA ALA A 161 7.00 12.31 -0.74
C ALA A 161 6.29 13.14 0.36
N VAL A 162 4.98 13.28 0.27
CA VAL A 162 4.15 13.93 1.29
C VAL A 162 3.93 13.00 2.48
N LEU A 163 3.42 11.79 2.23
CA LEU A 163 3.07 10.83 3.26
C LEU A 163 4.30 10.29 4.01
N CYS A 164 5.46 10.13 3.33
CA CYS A 164 6.70 9.64 3.94
C CYS A 164 7.57 10.75 4.55
N GLY A 165 7.06 11.97 4.68
CA GLY A 165 7.66 13.02 5.52
C GLY A 165 8.62 13.99 4.83
N THR A 166 8.78 13.97 3.49
CA THR A 166 9.57 14.98 2.79
C THR A 166 8.88 16.38 2.84
N TYR A 167 7.55 16.39 2.80
CA TYR A 167 6.74 17.61 2.84
C TYR A 167 5.71 17.59 3.99
N PRO A 168 6.14 17.74 5.26
CA PRO A 168 5.26 17.52 6.42
C PRO A 168 4.07 18.48 6.46
N LYS A 169 4.25 19.76 6.17
CA LYS A 169 3.15 20.74 6.11
C LYS A 169 2.08 20.38 5.07
N ALA A 170 2.49 19.78 3.95
CA ALA A 170 1.54 19.32 2.95
C ALA A 170 0.77 18.09 3.42
N CYS A 171 1.39 17.20 4.21
CA CYS A 171 0.75 16.06 4.83
C CYS A 171 -0.28 16.51 5.87
N GLU A 172 0.09 17.41 6.77
CA GLU A 172 -0.82 17.99 7.76
C GLU A 172 -2.05 18.63 7.08
N LYS A 173 -1.84 19.40 6.02
CA LYS A 173 -2.93 20.03 5.25
C LYS A 173 -3.85 19.02 4.56
N ARG A 174 -3.30 17.93 3.98
CA ARG A 174 -4.05 16.97 3.15
C ARG A 174 -4.69 15.86 3.97
N TYR A 175 -3.95 15.33 4.94
CA TYR A 175 -4.31 14.13 5.69
C TYR A 175 -4.61 14.42 7.17
N GLY A 176 -4.39 15.65 7.64
CA GLY A 176 -4.59 16.02 9.04
C GLY A 176 -3.58 15.37 9.99
N ALA A 177 -2.44 14.89 9.48
CA ALA A 177 -1.48 14.13 10.25
C ALA A 177 -0.05 14.56 9.98
N ARG A 178 0.80 14.53 11.01
CA ARG A 178 2.23 14.82 10.91
C ARG A 178 3.01 13.56 10.58
N PRO A 179 3.76 13.52 9.46
CA PRO A 179 4.59 12.40 9.07
C PRO A 179 5.99 12.49 9.69
N LEU A 180 6.80 11.43 9.51
CA LEU A 180 8.22 11.42 9.84
C LEU A 180 9.06 10.99 8.63
N ARG A 181 10.07 11.78 8.30
CA ARG A 181 11.11 11.40 7.33
C ARG A 181 12.15 10.50 8.00
N SER A 182 12.03 9.20 7.82
CA SER A 182 12.91 8.18 8.42
C SER A 182 12.89 6.90 7.57
N ALA A 183 13.63 5.90 7.97
CA ALA A 183 13.55 4.55 7.39
C ALA A 183 12.11 3.98 7.46
N GLN A 184 11.37 4.31 8.51
CA GLN A 184 9.98 3.90 8.73
C GLN A 184 8.95 4.77 7.98
N GLY A 185 9.39 5.77 7.21
CA GLY A 185 8.51 6.75 6.56
C GLY A 185 7.42 6.15 5.70
N ALA A 186 7.68 5.04 4.99
CA ALA A 186 6.68 4.36 4.17
C ALA A 186 5.59 3.69 5.02
N GLU A 187 5.95 3.03 6.13
CA GLU A 187 4.97 2.46 7.05
C GLU A 187 4.15 3.55 7.73
N ILE A 188 4.80 4.62 8.19
CA ILE A 188 4.13 5.79 8.79
C ILE A 188 3.15 6.41 7.78
N GLY A 189 3.56 6.61 6.53
CA GLY A 189 2.71 7.13 5.47
C GLY A 189 1.48 6.26 5.19
N LEU A 190 1.65 4.93 5.18
CA LEU A 190 0.57 3.98 5.02
C LEU A 190 -0.42 4.05 6.20
N ARG A 191 0.09 4.18 7.43
CA ARG A 191 -0.70 4.34 8.65
C ARG A 191 -1.43 5.68 8.71
N ILE A 192 -0.83 6.76 8.20
CA ILE A 192 -1.51 8.07 8.02
C ILE A 192 -2.67 7.93 7.02
N LEU A 193 -2.47 7.24 5.90
CA LEU A 193 -3.52 7.04 4.91
C LEU A 193 -4.69 6.25 5.50
N LEU A 194 -4.43 5.17 6.25
CA LEU A 194 -5.44 4.40 6.95
C LEU A 194 -6.16 5.23 8.03
N GLY A 195 -5.44 6.03 8.80
CA GLY A 195 -6.01 6.95 9.79
C GLY A 195 -6.97 7.95 9.16
N TYR A 196 -6.60 8.50 8.01
CA TYR A 196 -7.47 9.38 7.23
C TYR A 196 -8.75 8.67 6.74
N CYS A 197 -8.60 7.44 6.23
CA CYS A 197 -9.74 6.61 5.81
C CYS A 197 -10.66 6.29 6.99
N HIS A 198 -10.08 5.95 8.15
CA HIS A 198 -10.83 5.71 9.38
C HIS A 198 -11.66 6.95 9.76
N GLY A 199 -11.08 8.14 9.76
CA GLY A 199 -11.79 9.38 10.06
C GLY A 199 -12.97 9.64 9.12
N LEU A 200 -12.84 9.31 7.82
CA LEU A 200 -13.93 9.41 6.86
C LEU A 200 -15.07 8.42 7.10
N ALA A 201 -14.74 7.20 7.55
CA ALA A 201 -15.73 6.19 7.94
C ALA A 201 -16.42 6.57 9.27
N ALA A 202 -15.66 6.94 10.27
CA ALA A 202 -16.14 7.31 11.60
C ALA A 202 -17.11 8.51 11.56
N ALA A 203 -16.87 9.50 10.70
CA ALA A 203 -17.78 10.61 10.44
C ALA A 203 -19.17 10.18 9.93
N ARG A 204 -19.37 8.88 9.67
CA ARG A 204 -20.61 8.26 9.18
C ARG A 204 -21.12 7.12 10.06
N GLY A 205 -20.60 7.00 11.28
CA GLY A 205 -20.94 5.90 12.19
C GLY A 205 -20.45 4.54 11.68
N ARG A 206 -19.35 4.51 10.94
CA ARG A 206 -18.75 3.30 10.40
C ARG A 206 -17.30 3.16 10.81
N GLN A 207 -16.78 1.95 10.64
CA GLN A 207 -15.38 1.63 10.83
C GLN A 207 -14.77 1.07 9.56
N ILE A 208 -13.45 1.05 9.50
CA ILE A 208 -12.71 0.32 8.47
C ILE A 208 -12.04 -0.90 9.07
N ARG A 209 -11.92 -1.95 8.26
CA ARG A 209 -11.05 -3.09 8.51
C ARG A 209 -10.09 -3.22 7.32
N PRO A 210 -8.79 -2.94 7.52
CA PRO A 210 -7.80 -3.16 6.47
C PRO A 210 -7.72 -4.65 6.13
N ILE A 211 -7.93 -4.99 4.85
CA ILE A 211 -7.83 -6.36 4.36
C ILE A 211 -6.42 -6.66 3.90
N LEU A 212 -5.81 -5.73 3.17
CA LEU A 212 -4.43 -5.80 2.71
C LEU A 212 -3.90 -4.40 2.45
N SER A 213 -2.76 -4.06 3.04
CA SER A 213 -2.11 -2.76 2.82
C SER A 213 -0.61 -2.95 2.65
N PHE A 214 -0.02 -2.24 1.69
CA PHE A 214 1.41 -2.37 1.38
C PHE A 214 1.98 -1.11 0.72
N SER A 215 3.29 -1.02 0.78
CA SER A 215 4.11 -0.07 0.03
C SER A 215 4.89 -0.81 -1.04
N ALA A 216 4.90 -0.30 -2.26
CA ALA A 216 5.73 -0.83 -3.32
C ALA A 216 6.13 0.31 -4.26
N GLU A 217 7.34 0.22 -4.84
CA GLU A 217 7.85 1.21 -5.77
C GLU A 217 7.64 2.65 -5.28
N HIS A 218 6.73 3.39 -5.91
CA HIS A 218 6.45 4.79 -5.62
C HIS A 218 5.00 5.02 -5.17
N PHE A 219 4.34 4.01 -4.60
CA PHE A 219 2.97 4.12 -4.13
C PHE A 219 2.72 3.40 -2.82
N LEU A 220 1.69 3.85 -2.13
CA LEU A 220 1.07 3.18 -0.98
C LEU A 220 -0.29 2.68 -1.42
N ARG A 221 -0.59 1.44 -1.10
CA ARG A 221 -1.86 0.79 -1.43
C ARG A 221 -2.56 0.27 -0.20
N VAL A 222 -3.86 0.54 -0.09
CA VAL A 222 -4.72 -0.03 0.95
C VAL A 222 -6.01 -0.59 0.34
N HIS A 223 -6.43 -1.73 0.84
CA HIS A 223 -7.75 -2.32 0.59
C HIS A 223 -8.48 -2.37 1.92
N VAL A 224 -9.54 -1.60 2.06
CA VAL A 224 -10.31 -1.52 3.30
C VAL A 224 -11.74 -2.00 3.09
N LEU A 225 -12.22 -2.78 4.04
CA LEU A 225 -13.62 -3.13 4.17
C LEU A 225 -14.30 -2.08 5.06
N VAL A 226 -15.46 -1.58 4.65
CA VAL A 226 -16.25 -0.59 5.38
C VAL A 226 -17.43 -1.30 6.02
N GLU A 227 -17.54 -1.24 7.35
CA GLU A 227 -18.54 -1.93 8.15
C GLU A 227 -19.23 -0.98 9.12
N SER A 228 -20.42 -1.34 9.59
CA SER A 228 -21.03 -0.67 10.73
C SER A 228 -20.21 -0.90 11.99
N GLY A 229 -20.06 0.10 12.82
CA GLY A 229 -19.31 -0.01 14.07
C GLY A 229 -18.93 1.35 14.64
N SER A 230 -18.54 1.34 15.89
CA SER A 230 -17.94 2.50 16.54
C SER A 230 -16.49 2.69 16.11
N ALA A 231 -16.00 3.92 16.18
CA ALA A 231 -14.59 4.21 16.01
C ALA A 231 -13.73 3.30 16.91
N SER A 232 -12.71 2.69 16.32
CA SER A 232 -11.76 1.85 17.03
C SER A 232 -10.73 2.72 17.75
N ASP A 233 -10.24 2.27 18.92
CA ASP A 233 -9.12 2.87 19.66
C ASP A 233 -7.76 2.72 18.93
N SER A 234 -7.79 2.38 17.64
CA SER A 234 -6.61 2.13 16.82
C SER A 234 -5.99 3.40 16.22
N ILE A 235 -6.45 4.59 16.59
CA ILE A 235 -5.91 5.86 16.10
C ILE A 235 -5.25 6.62 17.23
N ASP A 236 -3.97 6.87 17.12
CA ASP A 236 -3.24 7.68 18.11
C ASP A 236 -1.99 8.34 17.51
N HIS A 237 -1.29 9.08 18.35
CA HIS A 237 -0.01 9.69 18.06
C HIS A 237 1.12 8.90 18.72
N VAL A 238 2.30 8.94 18.09
CA VAL A 238 3.50 8.31 18.63
C VAL A 238 4.68 9.29 18.59
N VAL A 239 5.66 9.07 19.46
CA VAL A 239 6.95 9.75 19.42
C VAL A 239 8.03 8.70 19.19
N ARG A 240 8.97 9.00 18.29
CA ARG A 240 10.14 8.17 18.10
C ARG A 240 11.14 8.43 19.22
N VAL A 241 11.53 7.40 19.95
CA VAL A 241 12.47 7.50 21.08
C VAL A 241 13.84 6.93 20.77
N ASP A 242 13.95 5.95 19.87
CA ASP A 242 15.19 5.26 19.56
C ASP A 242 15.14 4.58 18.18
N ALA A 243 16.16 3.79 17.83
CA ALA A 243 16.32 3.05 16.57
C ALA A 243 15.07 2.22 16.19
N GLY A 244 14.15 2.81 15.43
CA GLY A 244 12.89 2.19 15.02
C GLY A 244 11.88 1.99 16.14
N ARG A 245 12.12 2.48 17.35
CA ARG A 245 11.20 2.39 18.48
C ARG A 245 10.34 3.62 18.61
N PHE A 246 9.05 3.38 18.80
CA PHE A 246 8.04 4.41 19.01
C PHE A 246 7.27 4.10 20.30
N ILE A 247 6.80 5.14 20.98
CA ILE A 247 5.95 5.05 22.15
C ILE A 247 4.72 5.93 21.93
N ASP A 248 3.65 5.63 22.63
CA ASP A 248 2.41 6.42 22.60
C ASP A 248 2.71 7.85 23.05
N ALA A 249 2.02 8.79 22.44
CA ALA A 249 2.20 10.22 22.66
C ALA A 249 0.88 10.96 22.56
N SER A 250 0.80 12.11 23.21
CA SER A 250 -0.25 13.09 22.94
C SER A 250 0.07 13.85 21.64
N GLY A 251 -0.95 14.25 20.89
CA GLY A 251 -0.77 15.13 19.72
C GLY A 251 -0.12 16.48 20.05
N ALA A 252 -0.10 16.89 21.33
CA ALA A 252 0.57 18.09 21.83
C ALA A 252 2.06 17.88 22.13
N ASP A 253 2.54 16.64 22.19
CA ASP A 253 3.92 16.34 22.55
C ASP A 253 4.88 16.80 21.46
N ARG A 254 6.05 17.28 21.90
CA ARG A 254 7.09 17.72 20.98
C ARG A 254 7.60 16.53 20.15
N GLY A 255 7.46 16.64 18.84
CA GLY A 255 7.85 15.58 17.93
C GLY A 255 6.79 14.51 17.70
N ALA A 256 5.57 14.68 18.21
CA ALA A 256 4.45 13.79 17.94
C ALA A 256 4.24 13.58 16.42
N ILE A 257 3.97 12.36 16.04
CA ILE A 257 3.72 11.88 14.69
C ILE A 257 2.31 11.33 14.65
N GLY A 258 1.54 11.64 13.65
CA GLY A 258 0.15 11.19 13.58
C GLY A 258 -0.86 12.33 13.46
N PRO A 259 -2.16 12.02 13.68
CA PRO A 259 -2.69 10.72 14.12
C PRO A 259 -2.45 9.59 13.11
N LEU A 260 -2.18 8.39 13.60
CA LEU A 260 -1.84 7.20 12.84
C LEU A 260 -2.81 6.05 13.13
N TRP A 261 -3.01 5.18 12.14
CA TRP A 261 -3.59 3.86 12.37
C TRP A 261 -2.54 2.94 13.03
N LEU A 262 -2.76 2.52 14.28
CA LEU A 262 -1.86 1.62 15.02
C LEU A 262 -2.30 0.16 14.96
N GLY A 263 -3.49 -0.13 14.46
CA GLY A 263 -3.97 -1.48 14.24
C GLY A 263 -3.21 -2.23 13.13
N PRO A 264 -3.64 -3.47 12.82
CA PRO A 264 -3.07 -4.29 11.75
C PRO A 264 -3.16 -3.59 10.38
N LEU A 265 -2.15 -3.79 9.53
CA LEU A 265 -2.14 -3.30 8.15
C LEU A 265 -2.89 -4.22 7.18
N GLY A 266 -3.28 -5.40 7.62
CA GLY A 266 -4.08 -6.35 6.89
C GLY A 266 -4.81 -7.27 7.86
N ASP A 267 -5.91 -7.87 7.42
CA ASP A 267 -6.66 -8.83 8.24
C ASP A 267 -5.89 -10.16 8.30
N PRO A 268 -5.37 -10.59 9.47
CA PRO A 268 -4.64 -11.85 9.57
C PRO A 268 -5.45 -13.07 9.13
N ALA A 269 -6.78 -13.05 9.36
CA ALA A 269 -7.67 -14.13 8.93
C ALA A 269 -7.74 -14.27 7.40
N VAL A 270 -7.52 -13.18 6.68
CA VAL A 270 -7.46 -13.18 5.20
C VAL A 270 -6.04 -13.37 4.72
N VAL A 271 -5.11 -12.52 5.18
CA VAL A 271 -3.74 -12.44 4.66
C VAL A 271 -2.98 -13.76 4.73
N ARG A 272 -3.16 -14.55 5.81
CA ARG A 272 -2.52 -15.87 5.95
C ARG A 272 -2.88 -16.84 4.83
N HIS A 273 -4.10 -16.75 4.31
CA HIS A 273 -4.63 -17.68 3.29
C HIS A 273 -4.39 -17.22 1.85
N LEU A 274 -3.94 -15.95 1.65
CA LEU A 274 -3.65 -15.46 0.31
C LEU A 274 -2.55 -16.30 -0.36
N GLN A 275 -2.77 -16.63 -1.63
CA GLN A 275 -1.80 -17.35 -2.47
C GLN A 275 -1.57 -16.58 -3.77
N PRO A 276 -0.35 -16.63 -4.33
CA PRO A 276 -0.13 -16.13 -5.68
C PRO A 276 -1.08 -16.81 -6.67
N SER A 277 -1.66 -16.04 -7.58
CA SER A 277 -2.45 -16.59 -8.68
C SER A 277 -1.54 -17.06 -9.83
N ALA A 278 -2.11 -17.78 -10.80
CA ALA A 278 -1.40 -18.17 -12.04
C ALA A 278 -0.89 -16.95 -12.84
N TRP A 279 -1.45 -15.78 -12.57
CA TRP A 279 -1.13 -14.51 -13.27
C TRP A 279 -0.19 -13.60 -12.48
N SER A 280 0.20 -14.00 -11.27
CA SER A 280 1.05 -13.19 -10.40
C SER A 280 2.50 -13.21 -10.86
N SER A 281 3.13 -12.04 -10.87
CA SER A 281 4.55 -11.93 -11.11
C SER A 281 5.38 -12.48 -9.94
N VAL A 282 6.64 -12.81 -10.19
CA VAL A 282 7.58 -13.23 -9.14
C VAL A 282 7.74 -12.13 -8.08
N ALA A 283 7.71 -10.85 -8.48
CA ALA A 283 7.80 -9.72 -7.57
C ALA A 283 6.58 -9.67 -6.63
N SER A 284 5.38 -9.87 -7.18
CA SER A 284 4.13 -9.91 -6.39
C SER A 284 4.10 -11.10 -5.42
N ALA A 285 4.59 -12.27 -5.85
CA ALA A 285 4.67 -13.45 -4.98
C ALA A 285 5.66 -13.24 -3.80
N ARG A 286 6.81 -12.61 -4.06
CA ARG A 286 7.79 -12.25 -3.02
C ARG A 286 7.22 -11.23 -2.03
N LEU A 287 6.57 -10.18 -2.54
CA LEU A 287 5.93 -9.18 -1.68
C LEU A 287 4.84 -9.82 -0.82
N LEU A 288 3.98 -10.66 -1.40
CA LEU A 288 2.94 -11.37 -0.67
C LEU A 288 3.52 -12.24 0.46
N SER A 289 4.64 -12.93 0.22
CA SER A 289 5.32 -13.73 1.24
C SER A 289 5.77 -12.87 2.44
N LEU A 290 6.32 -11.67 2.20
CA LEU A 290 6.68 -10.73 3.26
C LEU A 290 5.43 -10.24 4.02
N LEU A 291 4.37 -9.83 3.29
CA LEU A 291 3.12 -9.37 3.89
C LEU A 291 2.48 -10.43 4.80
N LYS A 292 2.55 -11.71 4.41
CA LYS A 292 2.08 -12.83 5.24
C LYS A 292 2.91 -12.98 6.51
N SER A 293 4.22 -12.85 6.42
CA SER A 293 5.12 -13.02 7.58
C SER A 293 5.03 -11.87 8.58
N GLU A 294 4.64 -10.69 8.14
CA GLU A 294 4.59 -9.49 9.00
C GLU A 294 3.17 -9.05 9.41
N CYS A 295 2.11 -9.71 8.92
CA CYS A 295 0.72 -9.25 9.15
C CYS A 295 0.31 -9.22 10.62
N GLU A 296 0.93 -10.03 11.49
CA GLU A 296 0.67 -10.09 12.94
C GLU A 296 1.80 -9.49 13.78
N MET A 297 2.76 -8.85 13.13
CA MET A 297 3.86 -8.20 13.83
C MET A 297 3.45 -6.83 14.36
N PRO A 298 4.09 -6.36 15.42
CA PRO A 298 3.83 -5.02 15.97
C PRO A 298 4.03 -3.92 14.92
N PRO A 299 3.41 -2.74 15.14
CA PRO A 299 3.70 -1.55 14.35
C PRO A 299 5.19 -1.22 14.37
N PHE A 300 5.65 -0.66 13.24
CA PHE A 300 7.01 -0.20 13.01
C PHE A 300 8.06 -1.32 12.99
N PHE A 301 9.30 -0.93 12.72
CA PHE A 301 10.46 -1.83 12.60
C PHE A 301 11.74 -1.08 12.91
N ALA A 302 12.78 -1.82 13.31
CA ALA A 302 14.15 -1.31 13.38
C ALA A 302 14.90 -1.68 12.10
N THR A 303 15.87 -0.86 11.68
CA THR A 303 16.83 -1.26 10.66
C THR A 303 18.16 -1.65 11.28
N THR A 304 18.86 -2.60 10.67
CA THR A 304 20.21 -2.96 11.13
C THR A 304 21.19 -1.80 11.06
N ASP A 305 20.96 -0.81 10.19
CA ASP A 305 21.79 0.40 10.10
C ASP A 305 21.57 1.33 11.30
N GLU A 306 20.31 1.55 11.71
CA GLU A 306 19.99 2.35 12.90
C GLU A 306 20.53 1.69 14.16
N LEU A 307 20.40 0.36 14.25
CA LEU A 307 20.96 -0.40 15.37
C LEU A 307 22.49 -0.35 15.39
N ALA A 308 23.15 -0.46 14.23
CA ALA A 308 24.61 -0.34 14.13
C ALA A 308 25.12 1.03 14.61
N ALA A 309 24.40 2.10 14.26
CA ALA A 309 24.71 3.44 14.71
C ALA A 309 24.48 3.63 16.22
N ALA A 310 23.40 3.09 16.77
CA ALA A 310 23.06 3.17 18.19
C ALA A 310 24.02 2.37 19.06
N GLU A 311 24.31 1.12 18.67
CA GLU A 311 25.15 0.21 19.43
C GLU A 311 26.65 0.37 19.16
N ARG A 312 27.05 1.13 18.14
CA ARG A 312 28.43 1.32 17.67
C ARG A 312 29.13 0.01 17.29
N HIS A 313 28.38 -0.88 16.68
CA HIS A 313 28.83 -2.19 16.20
C HIS A 313 28.54 -2.35 14.71
N SER A 314 29.33 -3.16 14.02
CA SER A 314 29.05 -3.53 12.64
C SER A 314 27.76 -4.36 12.55
N PRO A 315 26.88 -4.13 11.56
CA PRO A 315 25.63 -4.87 11.48
C PRO A 315 25.88 -6.36 11.20
N PRO A 316 25.24 -7.27 11.94
CA PRO A 316 25.24 -8.69 11.60
C PRO A 316 24.45 -8.95 10.31
N ARG A 317 24.62 -10.15 9.73
CA ARG A 317 23.77 -10.58 8.62
C ARG A 317 22.31 -10.62 9.08
N LEU A 318 21.42 -9.99 8.31
CA LEU A 318 20.00 -9.80 8.68
C LEU A 318 19.30 -11.10 9.08
N ASP A 319 19.54 -12.19 8.32
CA ASP A 319 18.89 -13.48 8.61
C ASP A 319 19.39 -14.07 9.95
N ARG A 320 20.70 -13.96 10.23
CA ARG A 320 21.26 -14.40 11.51
C ARG A 320 20.73 -13.60 12.69
N PHE A 321 20.50 -12.31 12.48
CA PHE A 321 19.90 -11.45 13.50
C PHE A 321 18.44 -11.83 13.79
N ILE A 322 17.65 -12.10 12.75
CA ILE A 322 16.27 -12.59 12.89
C ILE A 322 16.24 -13.96 13.58
N GLU A 323 17.12 -14.88 13.20
CA GLU A 323 17.27 -16.19 13.85
C GLU A 323 17.62 -16.05 15.33
N GLY A 324 18.61 -15.23 15.68
CA GLY A 324 19.01 -15.00 17.06
C GLY A 324 17.89 -14.45 17.94
N LEU A 325 17.04 -13.56 17.42
CA LEU A 325 15.85 -13.11 18.15
C LEU A 325 14.84 -14.25 18.36
N ARG A 326 14.67 -15.14 17.38
CA ARG A 326 13.78 -16.31 17.47
C ARG A 326 14.30 -17.38 18.45
N GLU A 327 15.61 -17.61 18.49
CA GLU A 327 16.25 -18.56 19.40
C GLU A 327 16.02 -18.20 20.86
N ILE A 328 15.87 -16.92 21.18
CA ILE A 328 15.54 -16.46 22.54
C ILE A 328 14.03 -16.28 22.78
N GLY A 329 13.19 -16.78 21.86
CA GLY A 329 11.74 -16.91 22.04
C GLY A 329 10.88 -15.77 21.50
N TYR A 330 11.45 -14.76 20.82
CA TYR A 330 10.67 -13.68 20.23
C TYR A 330 10.25 -13.99 18.79
N ARG A 331 9.13 -13.39 18.37
CA ARG A 331 8.79 -13.35 16.96
C ARG A 331 9.65 -12.30 16.27
N ALA A 332 10.22 -12.64 15.13
CA ALA A 332 11.00 -11.71 14.33
C ALA A 332 10.87 -12.06 12.85
N THR A 333 10.79 -11.05 11.97
CA THR A 333 10.70 -11.24 10.53
C THR A 333 11.26 -10.03 9.77
N ARG A 334 11.54 -10.24 8.49
CA ARG A 334 11.80 -9.13 7.56
C ARG A 334 10.53 -8.30 7.38
N THR A 335 10.68 -7.05 6.96
CA THR A 335 9.56 -6.22 6.53
C THR A 335 9.68 -5.88 5.04
N HIS A 336 8.55 -5.67 4.38
CA HIS A 336 8.55 -5.20 3.00
C HIS A 336 8.89 -3.71 2.85
N PHE A 337 8.84 -2.95 3.93
CA PHE A 337 9.09 -1.50 3.91
C PHE A 337 10.57 -1.13 3.71
N HIS A 338 11.48 -2.00 4.14
CA HIS A 338 12.91 -1.72 4.08
C HIS A 338 13.74 -3.02 3.97
N PRO A 339 14.73 -3.10 3.06
CA PRO A 339 15.50 -4.33 2.83
C PRO A 339 16.32 -4.78 4.04
N ARG A 340 16.65 -3.87 4.95
CA ARG A 340 17.36 -4.13 6.22
C ARG A 340 16.49 -3.97 7.45
N GLY A 341 15.16 -3.97 7.27
CA GLY A 341 14.19 -3.82 8.33
C GLY A 341 13.85 -5.14 9.02
N VAL A 342 13.71 -5.10 10.33
CA VAL A 342 13.27 -6.22 11.18
C VAL A 342 12.08 -5.78 12.01
N LYS A 343 10.98 -6.50 11.89
CA LYS A 343 9.85 -6.43 12.82
C LYS A 343 10.01 -7.51 13.89
N THR A 344 9.81 -7.15 15.15
CA THR A 344 9.90 -8.07 16.28
C THR A 344 9.06 -7.56 17.45
N ASP A 345 8.60 -8.46 18.31
CA ASP A 345 7.99 -8.15 19.60
C ASP A 345 9.01 -8.17 20.76
N ALA A 346 10.30 -8.34 20.47
CA ALA A 346 11.36 -8.26 21.46
C ALA A 346 11.49 -6.85 22.06
N PRO A 347 11.75 -6.71 23.35
CA PRO A 347 12.06 -5.42 23.97
C PRO A 347 13.42 -4.90 23.48
N SER A 348 13.60 -3.58 23.52
CA SER A 348 14.81 -2.92 23.00
C SER A 348 16.11 -3.46 23.60
N GLN A 349 16.11 -3.86 24.87
CA GLN A 349 17.27 -4.40 25.55
C GLN A 349 17.73 -5.73 24.93
N ASP A 350 16.80 -6.62 24.61
CA ASP A 350 17.10 -7.89 23.97
C ASP A 350 17.48 -7.71 22.50
N ILE A 351 16.83 -6.79 21.78
CA ILE A 351 17.24 -6.41 20.43
C ILE A 351 18.69 -5.96 20.40
N ALA A 352 19.07 -5.04 21.29
CA ALA A 352 20.43 -4.52 21.40
C ALA A 352 21.44 -5.62 21.82
N ARG A 353 21.06 -6.48 22.77
CA ARG A 353 21.91 -7.59 23.22
C ARG A 353 22.22 -8.56 22.09
N VAL A 354 21.19 -9.10 21.42
CA VAL A 354 21.35 -10.04 20.30
C VAL A 354 22.12 -9.39 19.14
N PHE A 355 21.86 -8.11 18.88
CA PHE A 355 22.58 -7.37 17.85
C PHE A 355 24.09 -7.34 18.13
N ARG A 356 24.51 -6.99 19.37
CA ARG A 356 25.94 -6.97 19.77
C ARG A 356 26.58 -8.34 19.74
N GLU A 357 25.90 -9.36 20.25
CA GLU A 357 26.41 -10.75 20.29
C GLU A 357 26.68 -11.32 18.90
N LEU A 358 25.86 -10.96 17.91
CA LEU A 358 25.96 -11.44 16.53
C LEU A 358 26.76 -10.51 15.62
N SER A 359 27.15 -9.34 16.11
CA SER A 359 28.00 -8.40 15.36
C SER A 359 29.37 -8.99 15.11
N PRO A 360 29.96 -8.86 13.92
CA PRO A 360 31.33 -9.27 13.68
C PRO A 360 32.25 -8.55 14.67
N THR A 361 33.06 -9.33 15.41
CA THR A 361 34.15 -8.76 16.23
C THR A 361 35.08 -8.02 15.28
N GLY A 362 35.14 -6.72 15.38
CA GLY A 362 36.07 -5.92 14.59
C GLY A 362 37.48 -6.48 14.85
N SER A 363 38.20 -6.87 13.83
CA SER A 363 39.64 -7.09 13.93
C SER A 363 40.23 -5.75 14.38
N THR A 364 40.53 -5.65 15.65
CA THR A 364 41.37 -4.57 16.20
C THR A 364 42.63 -4.52 15.35
N GLY A 365 42.79 -3.36 14.72
CA GLY A 365 43.83 -3.11 13.75
C GLY A 365 45.17 -3.74 14.10
N ASP A 366 45.69 -4.36 13.09
CA ASP A 366 47.10 -4.76 12.98
C ASP A 366 47.97 -3.54 13.34
N SER A 367 48.48 -3.56 14.55
CA SER A 367 49.54 -2.67 14.99
C SER A 367 50.76 -3.05 14.17
N ARG A 368 51.02 -2.37 13.06
CA ARG A 368 52.31 -2.44 12.38
C ARG A 368 53.36 -1.99 13.39
N PRO A 369 54.35 -2.83 13.72
CA PRO A 369 55.49 -2.34 14.46
C PRO A 369 56.25 -1.34 13.60
N ALA A 370 56.51 -0.20 14.19
CA ALA A 370 57.40 0.79 13.60
C ALA A 370 58.79 0.19 13.47
N SER A 371 59.31 0.10 12.28
CA SER A 371 60.71 -0.13 11.95
C SER A 371 61.25 1.05 11.18
#